data_65b8ee5caedac141857f74d2f2d7e7fb
#
_entry.id   65b8ee5caedac141857f74d2f2d7e7fb
#
_cell.length_a   1.000
_cell.length_b   1.000
_cell.length_c   1.000
_cell.angle_alpha   90.00
_cell.angle_beta   90.00
_cell.angle_gamma   90.00
#
_symmetry.space_group_name_H-M   'P 1'
#
loop_
_entity.id
_entity.type
_entity.pdbx_description
1 polymer ?
#
loop_
_entity_poly.entity_id
_entity_poly.type
_entity_poly.pdbx_seq_one_letter_code
_entity_poly.pdbx_strand_id
1 'polypeptide(L)'
;MSKGTYSFTTPIYYVNAEPHLGTAYTTVAADTVARYQRMNGYDVAFVTGMDEHGQKVADTAESKGMTPQAWCDSMEPAFRNVWDLLDITYTDFVRTTQPRHARTVQKFWQDLFDKGWCYKGSYEGWYCVHEETYYAESDLEKNEDGELVCPDCHRPVQKAGGEENWFFKLSEFQEPLLKFYEENPDFIRPETRKNEVVTFVKSGLKDLSISRSTFDWGVPLPFDEGHVAYVWADALLAYLTGIGYGDEQRAGEFEQRWPMQYHFVGKDITRFHCVIWPAMLMAAGLPITHTVFGHGFLLTKGEKMSKSKGNGMKPADLVKIFGVDAYRYYFMSDVQFGHDGNISMERMVQVYNADLANTWGNLCSRVFNMTNKYFDGKVPAVPADAAERVANPMLPIVEQLYTKYDACMSQVDFTGAADAVQELAGRVNLYVEESAPWNLAKKEDCLLYTSDAADDRDSV
;
A
#
# COMPACT_ATOMS: atom_id res chain seq x y z
N MET A 1 -23.74 -13.37 2.58
CA MET A 1 -22.70 -14.31 2.13
C MET A 1 -21.54 -13.50 1.57
N SER A 2 -20.31 -13.88 1.85
CA SER A 2 -19.12 -13.22 1.28
C SER A 2 -19.11 -13.32 -0.24
N LYS A 3 -18.64 -12.28 -0.94
CA LYS A 3 -18.43 -12.29 -2.41
C LYS A 3 -17.18 -13.09 -2.82
N GLY A 4 -16.44 -13.65 -1.86
CA GLY A 4 -15.16 -14.32 -2.05
C GLY A 4 -14.04 -13.62 -1.28
N THR A 5 -12.80 -14.03 -1.53
CA THR A 5 -11.60 -13.43 -0.94
C THR A 5 -11.04 -12.29 -1.80
N TYR A 6 -10.47 -11.30 -1.15
CA TYR A 6 -9.72 -10.21 -1.78
C TYR A 6 -8.42 -10.00 -1.00
N SER A 7 -7.31 -10.37 -1.61
CA SER A 7 -6.01 -10.40 -0.93
C SER A 7 -5.02 -9.45 -1.58
N PHE A 8 -4.21 -8.78 -0.75
CA PHE A 8 -3.18 -7.86 -1.21
C PHE A 8 -2.16 -7.57 -0.10
N THR A 9 -1.06 -6.93 -0.48
CA THR A 9 0.01 -6.59 0.46
C THR A 9 0.46 -5.14 0.33
N THR A 10 1.06 -4.62 1.42
CA THR A 10 2.10 -3.60 1.32
C THR A 10 3.47 -4.28 1.20
N PRO A 11 4.58 -3.53 1.03
CA PRO A 11 5.89 -4.07 1.33
C PRO A 11 5.97 -4.48 2.80
N ILE A 12 6.87 -5.37 3.13
CA ILE A 12 7.40 -5.45 4.48
C ILE A 12 8.51 -4.42 4.62
N TYR A 13 8.62 -3.81 5.79
CA TYR A 13 9.41 -2.59 5.96
C TYR A 13 10.72 -2.86 6.72
N TYR A 14 11.83 -2.33 6.20
CA TYR A 14 13.11 -2.40 6.89
C TYR A 14 13.08 -1.76 8.27
N VAL A 15 13.64 -2.46 9.25
CA VAL A 15 13.67 -2.04 10.66
C VAL A 15 14.88 -1.19 11.04
N ASN A 16 15.54 -0.56 10.08
CA ASN A 16 16.64 0.35 10.32
C ASN A 16 16.22 1.69 10.95
N ALA A 17 14.95 2.00 10.95
CA ALA A 17 14.36 3.21 11.54
C ALA A 17 12.85 3.04 11.80
N GLU A 18 12.30 3.91 12.70
CA GLU A 18 10.84 4.02 12.90
C GLU A 18 10.11 4.33 11.59
N PRO A 19 8.82 3.91 11.46
CA PRO A 19 7.99 4.23 10.31
C PRO A 19 7.96 5.74 10.01
N HIS A 20 8.12 6.10 8.75
CA HIS A 20 8.07 7.47 8.27
C HIS A 20 6.80 7.71 7.43
N LEU A 21 6.58 8.95 6.97
CA LEU A 21 5.37 9.28 6.21
C LEU A 21 5.19 8.43 4.94
N GLY A 22 6.28 8.11 4.22
CA GLY A 22 6.18 7.25 3.03
C GLY A 22 5.67 5.84 3.36
N THR A 23 6.18 5.24 4.45
CA THR A 23 5.71 3.94 4.97
C THR A 23 4.23 4.01 5.34
N ALA A 24 3.83 5.06 6.07
CA ALA A 24 2.45 5.29 6.48
C ALA A 24 1.52 5.55 5.27
N TYR A 25 1.99 6.28 4.26
CA TYR A 25 1.24 6.56 3.03
C TYR A 25 0.83 5.28 2.29
N THR A 26 1.80 4.40 2.03
CA THR A 26 1.54 3.09 1.41
C THR A 26 0.52 2.29 2.21
N THR A 27 0.68 2.26 3.54
CA THR A 27 -0.15 1.43 4.41
C THR A 27 -1.57 1.99 4.55
N VAL A 28 -1.74 3.32 4.60
CA VAL A 28 -3.07 3.97 4.58
C VAL A 28 -3.78 3.75 3.25
N ALA A 29 -3.06 3.82 2.12
CA ALA A 29 -3.63 3.53 0.80
C ALA A 29 -4.14 2.08 0.72
N ALA A 30 -3.34 1.13 1.16
CA ALA A 30 -3.71 -0.28 1.25
C ALA A 30 -4.93 -0.49 2.18
N ASP A 31 -4.95 0.15 3.35
CA ASP A 31 -6.07 0.06 4.29
C ASP A 31 -7.36 0.70 3.74
N THR A 32 -7.24 1.74 2.92
CA THR A 32 -8.39 2.33 2.21
C THR A 32 -9.03 1.32 1.26
N VAL A 33 -8.21 0.56 0.53
CA VAL A 33 -8.70 -0.57 -0.30
C VAL A 33 -9.30 -1.67 0.56
N ALA A 34 -8.68 -2.01 1.71
CA ALA A 34 -9.22 -3.02 2.63
C ALA A 34 -10.63 -2.68 3.09
N ARG A 35 -10.82 -1.44 3.56
CA ARG A 35 -12.13 -0.94 4.03
C ARG A 35 -13.16 -0.94 2.92
N TYR A 36 -12.81 -0.44 1.74
CA TYR A 36 -13.69 -0.44 0.57
C TYR A 36 -14.14 -1.85 0.18
N GLN A 37 -13.22 -2.81 0.11
CA GLN A 37 -13.56 -4.18 -0.27
C GLN A 37 -14.39 -4.90 0.80
N ARG A 38 -14.14 -4.64 2.10
CA ARG A 38 -15.01 -5.15 3.17
C ARG A 38 -16.42 -4.58 3.09
N MET A 39 -16.58 -3.28 2.79
CA MET A 39 -17.89 -2.66 2.55
C MET A 39 -18.59 -3.30 1.35
N ASN A 40 -17.86 -3.73 0.34
CA ASN A 40 -18.38 -4.47 -0.81
C ASN A 40 -18.69 -5.95 -0.52
N GLY A 41 -18.41 -6.44 0.69
CA GLY A 41 -18.76 -7.79 1.14
C GLY A 41 -17.71 -8.86 0.83
N TYR A 42 -16.45 -8.48 0.55
CA TYR A 42 -15.33 -9.42 0.41
C TYR A 42 -14.75 -9.79 1.78
N ASP A 43 -14.25 -11.04 1.88
CA ASP A 43 -13.31 -11.45 2.93
C ASP A 43 -11.91 -10.97 2.54
N VAL A 44 -11.39 -9.98 3.28
CA VAL A 44 -10.15 -9.29 2.91
C VAL A 44 -8.97 -9.88 3.67
N ALA A 45 -7.93 -10.29 2.94
CA ALA A 45 -6.62 -10.60 3.47
C ALA A 45 -5.63 -9.46 3.13
N PHE A 46 -5.25 -8.70 4.13
CA PHE A 46 -4.30 -7.59 4.03
C PHE A 46 -3.02 -7.95 4.80
N VAL A 47 -1.94 -8.23 4.07
CA VAL A 47 -0.64 -8.61 4.64
C VAL A 47 0.31 -7.42 4.62
N THR A 48 0.95 -7.16 5.75
CA THR A 48 2.06 -6.23 5.92
C THR A 48 3.11 -6.84 6.84
N GLY A 49 4.20 -6.14 7.16
CA GLY A 49 5.19 -6.71 8.07
C GLY A 49 6.49 -5.93 8.19
N MET A 50 7.48 -6.61 8.75
CA MET A 50 8.82 -6.09 8.97
C MET A 50 9.84 -6.98 8.28
N ASP A 51 10.77 -6.33 7.55
CA ASP A 51 11.95 -6.93 6.96
C ASP A 51 13.12 -6.78 7.95
N GLU A 52 13.49 -7.90 8.55
CA GLU A 52 14.37 -7.93 9.72
C GLU A 52 15.75 -8.54 9.43
N HIS A 53 15.94 -9.12 8.26
CA HIS A 53 17.19 -9.75 7.86
C HIS A 53 18.07 -8.81 7.02
N GLY A 54 19.30 -9.27 6.72
CA GLY A 54 20.26 -8.56 5.90
C GLY A 54 21.32 -7.78 6.69
N GLN A 55 22.38 -7.42 5.99
CA GLN A 55 23.58 -6.78 6.57
C GLN A 55 23.22 -5.42 7.20
N LYS A 56 22.37 -4.64 6.55
CA LYS A 56 21.99 -3.29 7.01
C LYS A 56 21.31 -3.31 8.38
N VAL A 57 20.51 -4.32 8.69
CA VAL A 57 19.88 -4.50 10.00
C VAL A 57 20.90 -4.93 11.02
N ALA A 58 21.79 -5.86 10.66
CA ALA A 58 22.88 -6.31 11.54
C ALA A 58 23.81 -5.15 11.92
N ASP A 59 24.29 -4.37 10.95
CA ASP A 59 25.14 -3.19 11.17
C ASP A 59 24.44 -2.13 12.03
N THR A 60 23.13 -1.94 11.83
CA THR A 60 22.33 -1.01 12.64
C THR A 60 22.26 -1.48 14.10
N ALA A 61 21.99 -2.76 14.32
CA ALA A 61 21.95 -3.35 15.66
C ALA A 61 23.31 -3.21 16.37
N GLU A 62 24.41 -3.56 15.69
CA GLU A 62 25.77 -3.44 16.20
C GLU A 62 26.08 -1.99 16.60
N SER A 63 25.72 -1.01 15.76
CA SER A 63 25.91 0.42 16.07
C SER A 63 25.17 0.89 17.33
N LYS A 64 24.15 0.12 17.77
CA LYS A 64 23.37 0.33 18.99
C LYS A 64 23.82 -0.55 20.16
N GLY A 65 24.83 -1.39 19.98
CA GLY A 65 25.31 -2.34 20.99
C GLY A 65 24.30 -3.45 21.28
N MET A 66 23.46 -3.82 20.31
CA MET A 66 22.41 -4.82 20.43
C MET A 66 22.68 -6.00 19.49
N THR A 67 22.13 -7.16 19.82
CA THR A 67 22.02 -8.24 18.83
C THR A 67 20.98 -7.89 17.78
N PRO A 68 21.08 -8.39 16.52
CA PRO A 68 20.08 -8.13 15.49
C PRO A 68 18.66 -8.52 15.93
N GLN A 69 18.48 -9.67 16.60
CA GLN A 69 17.16 -10.07 17.12
C GLN A 69 16.62 -9.07 18.17
N ALA A 70 17.44 -8.66 19.14
CA ALA A 70 17.01 -7.71 20.16
C ALA A 70 16.66 -6.35 19.57
N TRP A 71 17.39 -5.91 18.53
CA TRP A 71 17.05 -4.70 17.77
C TRP A 71 15.70 -4.83 17.09
N CYS A 72 15.46 -5.92 16.33
CA CYS A 72 14.18 -6.18 15.63
C CYS A 72 13.00 -6.23 16.61
N ASP A 73 13.17 -6.91 17.74
CA ASP A 73 12.15 -7.01 18.79
C ASP A 73 11.84 -5.62 19.41
N SER A 74 12.86 -4.75 19.53
CA SER A 74 12.66 -3.39 20.01
C SER A 74 11.92 -2.47 19.03
N MET A 75 12.00 -2.79 17.72
CA MET A 75 11.37 -2.02 16.66
C MET A 75 9.92 -2.42 16.39
N GLU A 76 9.51 -3.65 16.70
CA GLU A 76 8.15 -4.11 16.46
C GLU A 76 7.08 -3.20 17.08
N PRO A 77 7.18 -2.78 18.35
CA PRO A 77 6.22 -1.85 18.94
C PRO A 77 6.14 -0.50 18.19
N ALA A 78 7.25 0.00 17.64
CA ALA A 78 7.25 1.25 16.91
C ALA A 78 6.39 1.16 15.63
N PHE A 79 6.45 0.03 14.91
CA PHE A 79 5.61 -0.21 13.74
C PHE A 79 4.14 -0.41 14.13
N ARG A 80 3.86 -1.30 15.08
CA ARG A 80 2.47 -1.58 15.50
C ARG A 80 1.78 -0.36 16.05
N ASN A 81 2.45 0.43 16.89
CA ASN A 81 1.89 1.66 17.46
C ASN A 81 1.52 2.69 16.38
N VAL A 82 2.30 2.79 15.30
CA VAL A 82 1.95 3.67 14.18
C VAL A 82 0.76 3.12 13.39
N TRP A 83 0.69 1.80 13.19
CA TRP A 83 -0.47 1.18 12.53
C TRP A 83 -1.75 1.32 13.37
N ASP A 84 -1.66 1.13 14.68
CA ASP A 84 -2.78 1.32 15.61
C ASP A 84 -3.21 2.80 15.63
N LEU A 85 -2.26 3.75 15.68
CA LEU A 85 -2.53 5.18 15.62
C LEU A 85 -3.25 5.61 14.33
N LEU A 86 -2.97 4.93 13.21
CA LEU A 86 -3.55 5.21 11.90
C LEU A 86 -4.78 4.35 11.59
N ASP A 87 -5.28 3.57 12.57
CA ASP A 87 -6.41 2.63 12.41
C ASP A 87 -6.23 1.65 11.24
N ILE A 88 -5.02 1.11 11.07
CA ILE A 88 -4.72 0.15 10.00
C ILE A 88 -5.28 -1.22 10.34
N THR A 89 -6.04 -1.80 9.43
CA THR A 89 -6.82 -3.04 9.64
C THR A 89 -6.20 -4.24 8.93
N TYR A 90 -4.86 -4.38 9.00
CA TYR A 90 -4.17 -5.56 8.45
C TYR A 90 -4.67 -6.86 9.09
N THR A 91 -4.59 -7.95 8.35
CA THR A 91 -5.01 -9.28 8.81
C THR A 91 -3.83 -10.15 9.23
N ASP A 92 -2.65 -9.92 8.67
CA ASP A 92 -1.42 -10.57 9.07
C ASP A 92 -0.24 -9.59 9.06
N PHE A 93 0.58 -9.69 10.10
CA PHE A 93 1.81 -8.91 10.27
C PHE A 93 2.99 -9.89 10.31
N VAL A 94 3.68 -10.00 9.18
CA VAL A 94 4.81 -10.92 9.02
C VAL A 94 6.09 -10.27 9.50
N ARG A 95 6.83 -10.96 10.37
CA ARG A 95 8.23 -10.67 10.67
C ARG A 95 9.10 -11.73 10.03
N THR A 96 10.15 -11.35 9.32
CA THR A 96 11.00 -12.34 8.63
C THR A 96 11.76 -13.23 9.60
N THR A 97 11.95 -12.82 10.86
CA THR A 97 12.52 -13.65 11.93
C THR A 97 11.57 -14.70 12.50
N GLN A 98 10.29 -14.71 12.13
CA GLN A 98 9.34 -15.70 12.62
C GLN A 98 9.65 -17.11 12.08
N PRO A 99 9.55 -18.16 12.90
CA PRO A 99 9.79 -19.54 12.45
C PRO A 99 8.89 -19.97 11.28
N ARG A 100 7.65 -19.43 11.19
CA ARG A 100 6.75 -19.72 10.06
C ARG A 100 7.32 -19.17 8.75
N HIS A 101 7.95 -18.00 8.80
CA HIS A 101 8.57 -17.40 7.62
C HIS A 101 9.81 -18.19 7.18
N ALA A 102 10.67 -18.54 8.12
CA ALA A 102 11.83 -19.39 7.82
C ALA A 102 11.42 -20.70 7.13
N ARG A 103 10.36 -21.38 7.61
CA ARG A 103 9.83 -22.58 6.94
C ARG A 103 9.35 -22.32 5.52
N THR A 104 8.64 -21.21 5.29
CA THR A 104 8.20 -20.81 3.95
C THR A 104 9.39 -20.60 3.01
N VAL A 105 10.40 -19.86 3.45
CA VAL A 105 11.63 -19.58 2.67
C VAL A 105 12.36 -20.89 2.35
N GLN A 106 12.59 -21.72 3.34
CA GLN A 106 13.29 -23.00 3.16
C GLN A 106 12.55 -23.94 2.21
N LYS A 107 11.22 -24.08 2.40
CA LYS A 107 10.41 -24.89 1.49
C LYS A 107 10.46 -24.37 0.05
N PHE A 108 10.30 -23.08 -0.14
CA PHE A 108 10.27 -22.46 -1.47
C PHE A 108 11.61 -22.65 -2.19
N TRP A 109 12.73 -22.35 -1.54
CA TRP A 109 14.05 -22.50 -2.14
C TRP A 109 14.46 -23.95 -2.34
N GLN A 110 14.05 -24.87 -1.46
CA GLN A 110 14.25 -26.30 -1.69
C GLN A 110 13.52 -26.76 -2.97
N ASP A 111 12.26 -26.36 -3.13
CA ASP A 111 11.45 -26.70 -4.31
C ASP A 111 12.11 -26.16 -5.61
N LEU A 112 12.70 -24.95 -5.58
CA LEU A 112 13.40 -24.38 -6.74
C LEU A 112 14.74 -25.09 -7.00
N PHE A 113 15.46 -25.43 -5.96
CA PHE A 113 16.71 -26.19 -6.06
C PHE A 113 16.46 -27.56 -6.68
N ASP A 114 15.48 -28.30 -6.20
CA ASP A 114 15.12 -29.63 -6.71
C ASP A 114 14.68 -29.61 -8.19
N LYS A 115 14.06 -28.49 -8.61
CA LYS A 115 13.71 -28.22 -10.01
C LYS A 115 14.89 -27.77 -10.89
N GLY A 116 16.09 -27.57 -10.32
CA GLY A 116 17.29 -27.18 -11.04
C GLY A 116 17.35 -25.68 -11.43
N TRP A 117 16.56 -24.83 -10.74
CA TRP A 117 16.59 -23.38 -10.96
C TRP A 117 17.71 -22.66 -10.21
N CYS A 118 18.43 -23.37 -9.31
CA CYS A 118 19.54 -22.82 -8.54
C CYS A 118 20.86 -23.51 -8.93
N TYR A 119 21.94 -22.73 -8.94
CA TYR A 119 23.29 -23.22 -9.15
C TYR A 119 24.32 -22.46 -8.33
N LYS A 120 25.48 -23.05 -8.05
CA LYS A 120 26.57 -22.44 -7.29
C LYS A 120 27.56 -21.77 -8.22
N GLY A 121 27.94 -20.55 -7.91
CA GLY A 121 28.87 -19.76 -8.71
C GLY A 121 29.57 -18.69 -7.88
N SER A 122 30.62 -18.10 -8.42
CA SER A 122 31.31 -16.95 -7.81
C SER A 122 30.83 -15.66 -8.45
N TYR A 123 30.63 -14.63 -7.62
CA TYR A 123 30.30 -13.30 -8.07
C TYR A 123 31.54 -12.38 -7.99
N GLU A 124 31.83 -11.69 -9.07
CA GLU A 124 32.76 -10.58 -9.08
C GLU A 124 32.02 -9.33 -9.54
N GLY A 125 31.98 -8.29 -8.73
CA GLY A 125 31.29 -7.06 -9.06
C GLY A 125 31.33 -6.03 -7.92
N TRP A 126 30.39 -5.10 -7.94
CA TRP A 126 30.27 -4.04 -6.94
C TRP A 126 28.97 -4.20 -6.17
N TYR A 127 29.02 -4.01 -4.86
CA TYR A 127 27.88 -4.15 -3.96
C TYR A 127 27.56 -2.85 -3.25
N CYS A 128 26.32 -2.42 -3.34
CA CYS A 128 25.80 -1.31 -2.55
C CYS A 128 25.15 -1.84 -1.28
N VAL A 129 25.78 -1.62 -0.12
CA VAL A 129 25.24 -2.03 1.18
C VAL A 129 23.90 -1.34 1.50
N HIS A 130 23.73 -0.10 1.02
CA HIS A 130 22.52 0.67 1.30
C HIS A 130 21.28 0.15 0.55
N GLU A 131 21.44 -0.19 -0.72
CA GLU A 131 20.38 -0.77 -1.55
C GLU A 131 20.39 -2.30 -1.53
N GLU A 132 21.40 -2.88 -0.83
CA GLU A 132 21.64 -4.34 -0.77
C GLU A 132 21.59 -4.99 -2.16
N THR A 133 22.23 -4.34 -3.15
CA THR A 133 22.14 -4.70 -4.58
C THR A 133 23.53 -4.76 -5.19
N TYR A 134 23.71 -5.73 -6.10
CA TYR A 134 24.91 -5.84 -6.91
C TYR A 134 24.78 -5.09 -8.23
N TYR A 135 25.90 -4.46 -8.64
CA TYR A 135 26.03 -3.72 -9.89
C TYR A 135 27.26 -4.21 -10.67
N ALA A 136 27.14 -4.26 -12.00
CA ALA A 136 28.32 -4.31 -12.83
C ALA A 136 29.04 -2.95 -12.81
N GLU A 137 30.33 -2.93 -13.03
CA GLU A 137 31.09 -1.65 -13.05
C GLU A 137 30.56 -0.67 -14.10
N SER A 138 30.04 -1.19 -15.21
CA SER A 138 29.41 -0.40 -16.27
C SER A 138 28.12 0.33 -15.83
N ASP A 139 27.47 -0.14 -14.77
CA ASP A 139 26.18 0.35 -14.32
C ASP A 139 26.34 1.38 -13.18
N LEU A 140 27.59 1.61 -12.73
CA LEU A 140 27.90 2.55 -11.66
C LEU A 140 28.17 3.96 -12.19
N GLU A 141 27.87 4.92 -11.34
CA GLU A 141 28.20 6.33 -11.57
C GLU A 141 29.52 6.71 -10.88
N LYS A 142 30.06 7.87 -11.20
CA LYS A 142 31.21 8.47 -10.49
C LYS A 142 30.76 9.75 -9.81
N ASN A 143 31.14 9.90 -8.53
CA ASN A 143 30.96 11.16 -7.83
C ASN A 143 31.99 12.23 -8.27
N GLU A 144 31.92 13.44 -7.70
CA GLU A 144 32.82 14.55 -8.01
C GLU A 144 34.30 14.22 -7.72
N ASP A 145 34.57 13.31 -6.77
CA ASP A 145 35.91 12.85 -6.41
C ASP A 145 36.39 11.69 -7.27
N GLY A 146 35.59 11.22 -8.23
CA GLY A 146 35.88 10.12 -9.16
C GLY A 146 35.69 8.72 -8.58
N GLU A 147 35.10 8.60 -7.39
CA GLU A 147 34.78 7.31 -6.76
C GLU A 147 33.52 6.70 -7.39
N LEU A 148 33.50 5.36 -7.49
CA LEU A 148 32.33 4.64 -7.96
C LEU A 148 31.22 4.67 -6.91
N VAL A 149 30.02 5.08 -7.34
CA VAL A 149 28.84 5.20 -6.49
C VAL A 149 27.64 4.46 -7.10
N CYS A 150 26.74 4.06 -6.24
CA CYS A 150 25.48 3.42 -6.60
C CYS A 150 24.62 4.40 -7.43
N PRO A 151 24.06 3.99 -8.57
CA PRO A 151 23.20 4.85 -9.40
C PRO A 151 21.88 5.22 -8.73
N ASP A 152 21.41 4.40 -7.77
CA ASP A 152 20.11 4.61 -7.13
C ASP A 152 20.21 5.51 -5.87
N CYS A 153 21.26 5.34 -5.04
CA CYS A 153 21.39 6.11 -3.79
C CYS A 153 22.61 7.05 -3.74
N HIS A 154 23.46 7.06 -4.79
CA HIS A 154 24.68 7.87 -4.94
C HIS A 154 25.70 7.71 -3.79
N ARG A 155 25.67 6.57 -3.09
CA ARG A 155 26.63 6.23 -2.03
C ARG A 155 27.76 5.36 -2.58
N PRO A 156 28.95 5.41 -1.95
CA PRO A 156 30.06 4.55 -2.33
C PRO A 156 29.67 3.07 -2.33
N VAL A 157 30.14 2.35 -3.33
CA VAL A 157 29.97 0.90 -3.44
C VAL A 157 31.23 0.18 -3.03
N GLN A 158 31.09 -1.07 -2.60
CA GLN A 158 32.21 -1.92 -2.19
C GLN A 158 32.47 -2.98 -3.28
N LYS A 159 33.75 -3.24 -3.55
CA LYS A 159 34.10 -4.34 -4.46
C LYS A 159 33.80 -5.67 -3.77
N ALA A 160 32.88 -6.42 -4.33
CA ALA A 160 32.57 -7.77 -3.92
C ALA A 160 33.23 -8.76 -4.88
N GLY A 161 34.01 -9.68 -4.36
CA GLY A 161 34.68 -10.69 -5.19
C GLY A 161 35.20 -11.84 -4.37
N GLY A 162 35.14 -13.05 -4.95
CA GLY A 162 35.64 -14.28 -4.35
C GLY A 162 34.67 -14.99 -3.43
N GLU A 163 33.49 -14.45 -3.20
CA GLU A 163 32.42 -15.16 -2.48
C GLU A 163 31.72 -16.14 -3.41
N GLU A 164 31.67 -17.40 -3.02
CA GLU A 164 30.88 -18.41 -3.72
C GLU A 164 29.45 -18.35 -3.20
N ASN A 165 28.49 -18.07 -4.09
CA ASN A 165 27.07 -17.89 -3.76
C ASN A 165 26.18 -18.83 -4.58
N TRP A 166 24.97 -19.02 -4.12
CA TRP A 166 23.91 -19.62 -4.91
C TRP A 166 23.24 -18.58 -5.79
N PHE A 167 22.94 -18.96 -7.03
CA PHE A 167 22.30 -18.12 -8.03
C PHE A 167 20.99 -18.72 -8.49
N PHE A 168 19.97 -17.87 -8.66
CA PHE A 168 18.73 -18.19 -9.36
C PHE A 168 18.87 -17.80 -10.85
N LYS A 169 18.47 -18.72 -11.75
CA LYS A 169 18.57 -18.54 -13.21
C LYS A 169 17.55 -17.50 -13.71
N LEU A 170 17.64 -16.26 -13.24
CA LEU A 170 16.72 -15.18 -13.60
C LEU A 170 16.78 -14.84 -15.09
N SER A 171 17.93 -14.97 -15.72
CA SER A 171 18.12 -14.70 -17.16
C SER A 171 17.22 -15.57 -18.06
N GLU A 172 16.88 -16.78 -17.63
CA GLU A 172 15.98 -17.69 -18.35
C GLU A 172 14.52 -17.17 -18.42
N PHE A 173 14.17 -16.22 -17.55
CA PHE A 173 12.83 -15.65 -17.47
C PHE A 173 12.65 -14.35 -18.25
N GLN A 174 13.65 -13.86 -18.99
CA GLN A 174 13.54 -12.63 -19.77
C GLN A 174 12.38 -12.69 -20.77
N GLU A 175 12.38 -13.65 -21.68
CA GLU A 175 11.31 -13.81 -22.66
C GLU A 175 9.96 -14.21 -22.04
N PRO A 176 9.90 -15.14 -21.06
CA PRO A 176 8.65 -15.43 -20.34
C PRO A 176 8.03 -14.20 -19.68
N LEU A 177 8.83 -13.32 -19.06
CA LEU A 177 8.33 -12.09 -18.43
C LEU A 177 7.81 -11.10 -19.47
N LEU A 178 8.54 -10.86 -20.57
CA LEU A 178 8.10 -9.95 -21.63
C LEU A 178 6.74 -10.41 -22.21
N LYS A 179 6.62 -11.71 -22.50
CA LYS A 179 5.37 -12.29 -22.95
C LYS A 179 4.25 -12.13 -21.91
N PHE A 180 4.55 -12.39 -20.64
CA PHE A 180 3.59 -12.23 -19.57
C PHE A 180 3.07 -10.78 -19.45
N TYR A 181 3.93 -9.76 -19.60
CA TYR A 181 3.51 -8.36 -19.57
C TYR A 181 2.65 -7.95 -20.77
N GLU A 182 2.87 -8.56 -21.94
CA GLU A 182 2.02 -8.35 -23.12
C GLU A 182 0.63 -8.97 -22.91
N GLU A 183 0.56 -10.17 -22.35
CA GLU A 183 -0.68 -10.90 -22.11
C GLU A 183 -1.48 -10.33 -20.90
N ASN A 184 -0.78 -9.63 -19.98
CA ASN A 184 -1.36 -9.06 -18.75
C ASN A 184 -1.03 -7.55 -18.64
N PRO A 185 -1.69 -6.70 -19.44
CA PRO A 185 -1.35 -5.28 -19.55
C PRO A 185 -1.48 -4.51 -18.23
N ASP A 186 -2.32 -4.96 -17.31
CA ASP A 186 -2.59 -4.33 -16.00
C ASP A 186 -1.70 -4.89 -14.86
N PHE A 187 -0.77 -5.81 -15.16
CA PHE A 187 0.10 -6.38 -14.14
C PHE A 187 0.99 -5.32 -13.49
N ILE A 188 1.50 -4.36 -14.25
CA ILE A 188 2.37 -3.27 -13.74
C ILE A 188 1.64 -1.94 -13.89
N ARG A 189 1.42 -1.27 -12.78
CA ARG A 189 0.75 0.03 -12.74
C ARG A 189 1.51 1.04 -11.87
N PRO A 190 1.46 2.34 -12.17
CA PRO A 190 0.91 2.95 -13.39
C PRO A 190 1.79 2.67 -14.62
N GLU A 191 1.32 3.11 -15.81
CA GLU A 191 1.98 2.87 -17.11
C GLU A 191 3.44 3.34 -17.15
N THR A 192 3.77 4.42 -16.44
CA THR A 192 5.15 4.90 -16.32
C THR A 192 6.08 3.85 -15.72
N ARG A 193 5.61 3.12 -14.70
CA ARG A 193 6.39 2.03 -14.06
C ARG A 193 6.50 0.83 -15.00
N LYS A 194 5.44 0.50 -15.74
CA LYS A 194 5.48 -0.55 -16.75
C LYS A 194 6.56 -0.29 -17.80
N ASN A 195 6.61 0.94 -18.33
CA ASN A 195 7.59 1.29 -19.33
C ASN A 195 9.03 1.19 -18.82
N GLU A 196 9.30 1.60 -17.56
CA GLU A 196 10.60 1.45 -16.92
C GLU A 196 10.99 -0.02 -16.75
N VAL A 197 10.09 -0.85 -16.24
CA VAL A 197 10.34 -2.28 -16.02
C VAL A 197 10.53 -3.01 -17.34
N VAL A 198 9.68 -2.79 -18.34
CA VAL A 198 9.81 -3.44 -19.66
C VAL A 198 11.13 -3.05 -20.33
N THR A 199 11.54 -1.78 -20.24
CA THR A 199 12.83 -1.31 -20.76
C THR A 199 13.99 -2.02 -20.05
N PHE A 200 13.92 -2.13 -18.74
CA PHE A 200 14.92 -2.84 -17.95
C PHE A 200 15.02 -4.32 -18.35
N VAL A 201 13.91 -5.04 -18.46
CA VAL A 201 13.93 -6.46 -18.86
C VAL A 201 14.48 -6.64 -20.27
N LYS A 202 14.12 -5.75 -21.22
CA LYS A 202 14.64 -5.76 -22.59
C LYS A 202 16.14 -5.48 -22.70
N SER A 203 16.74 -4.81 -21.70
CA SER A 203 18.19 -4.57 -21.68
C SER A 203 19.02 -5.82 -21.37
N GLY A 204 18.38 -6.91 -20.95
CA GLY A 204 19.00 -8.20 -20.65
C GLY A 204 19.05 -8.48 -19.15
N LEU A 205 18.44 -9.60 -18.74
CA LEU A 205 18.47 -10.06 -17.36
C LEU A 205 19.74 -10.87 -17.08
N LYS A 206 20.31 -10.69 -15.89
CA LYS A 206 21.41 -11.50 -15.34
C LYS A 206 20.89 -12.37 -14.22
N ASP A 207 21.55 -13.51 -13.98
CA ASP A 207 21.20 -14.39 -12.88
C ASP A 207 21.39 -13.70 -11.54
N LEU A 208 20.47 -13.99 -10.62
CA LEU A 208 20.39 -13.32 -9.33
C LEU A 208 21.11 -14.15 -8.27
N SER A 209 22.08 -13.55 -7.55
CA SER A 209 22.63 -14.15 -6.34
C SER A 209 21.57 -14.17 -5.24
N ILE A 210 21.24 -15.37 -4.76
CA ILE A 210 20.18 -15.62 -3.77
C ILE A 210 20.69 -15.97 -2.37
N SER A 211 22.02 -15.99 -2.19
CA SER A 211 22.60 -16.33 -0.87
C SER A 211 23.78 -15.44 -0.50
N ARG A 212 24.15 -15.52 0.77
CA ARG A 212 25.34 -14.92 1.37
C ARG A 212 26.00 -15.92 2.30
N SER A 213 27.35 -15.96 2.29
CA SER A 213 28.18 -16.75 3.22
C SER A 213 29.01 -15.88 4.16
N THR A 214 29.05 -14.56 3.94
CA THR A 214 29.89 -13.61 4.69
C THR A 214 29.26 -13.12 6.00
N PHE A 215 27.98 -13.38 6.22
CA PHE A 215 27.26 -13.11 7.47
C PHE A 215 26.16 -14.17 7.69
N ASP A 216 25.66 -14.27 8.93
CA ASP A 216 24.73 -15.30 9.40
C ASP A 216 23.32 -14.78 9.75
N TRP A 217 23.08 -13.46 9.64
CA TRP A 217 21.77 -12.87 9.96
C TRP A 217 20.81 -12.97 8.77
N GLY A 218 20.16 -14.13 8.63
CA GLY A 218 19.22 -14.47 7.56
C GLY A 218 18.67 -15.88 7.75
N VAL A 219 17.79 -16.33 6.85
CA VAL A 219 17.27 -17.69 6.86
C VAL A 219 18.28 -18.64 6.22
N PRO A 220 18.78 -19.68 6.92
CA PRO A 220 19.69 -20.66 6.34
C PRO A 220 19.05 -21.38 5.13
N LEU A 221 19.82 -21.57 4.05
CA LEU A 221 19.36 -22.34 2.91
C LEU A 221 19.30 -23.83 3.27
N PRO A 222 18.22 -24.54 2.92
CA PRO A 222 18.03 -25.94 3.34
C PRO A 222 19.01 -26.91 2.65
N PHE A 223 19.55 -26.56 1.50
CA PHE A 223 20.50 -27.37 0.71
C PHE A 223 21.96 -26.95 0.90
N ASP A 224 22.24 -25.89 1.68
CA ASP A 224 23.60 -25.45 2.02
C ASP A 224 23.58 -24.59 3.30
N GLU A 225 23.79 -25.22 4.45
CA GLU A 225 23.73 -24.57 5.77
C GLU A 225 24.81 -23.48 5.99
N GLY A 226 25.84 -23.44 5.14
CA GLY A 226 26.87 -22.40 5.17
C GLY A 226 26.42 -21.08 4.55
N HIS A 227 25.19 -21.03 4.00
CA HIS A 227 24.62 -19.86 3.33
C HIS A 227 23.28 -19.47 3.92
N VAL A 228 23.06 -18.16 4.07
CA VAL A 228 21.73 -17.59 4.36
C VAL A 228 21.11 -17.02 3.11
N ALA A 229 19.78 -17.00 3.04
CA ALA A 229 19.06 -16.37 1.95
C ALA A 229 19.40 -14.88 1.86
N TYR A 230 19.64 -14.41 0.64
CA TYR A 230 19.77 -12.99 0.36
C TYR A 230 18.46 -12.24 0.67
N VAL A 231 18.55 -11.02 1.19
CA VAL A 231 17.41 -10.29 1.75
C VAL A 231 16.18 -10.25 0.83
N TRP A 232 16.35 -10.04 -0.47
CA TRP A 232 15.21 -10.04 -1.41
C TRP A 232 14.71 -11.45 -1.75
N ALA A 233 15.58 -12.46 -1.67
CA ALA A 233 15.21 -13.87 -1.80
C ALA A 233 14.45 -14.40 -0.56
N ASP A 234 14.52 -13.66 0.53
CA ASP A 234 13.83 -13.87 1.79
C ASP A 234 12.54 -13.01 1.86
N ALA A 235 12.68 -11.70 1.78
CA ALA A 235 11.62 -10.72 2.00
C ALA A 235 10.39 -10.91 1.10
N LEU A 236 10.57 -11.22 -0.19
CA LEU A 236 9.47 -11.43 -1.13
C LEU A 236 8.57 -12.62 -0.73
N LEU A 237 9.11 -13.61 -0.03
CA LEU A 237 8.37 -14.77 0.45
C LEU A 237 7.47 -14.47 1.66
N ALA A 238 7.60 -13.30 2.28
CA ALA A 238 6.70 -12.85 3.34
C ALA A 238 5.24 -12.78 2.85
N TYR A 239 5.03 -12.50 1.58
CA TYR A 239 3.70 -12.45 0.98
C TYR A 239 3.01 -13.82 0.96
N LEU A 240 3.77 -14.87 0.69
CA LEU A 240 3.28 -16.25 0.78
C LEU A 240 3.09 -16.69 2.25
N THR A 241 4.02 -16.29 3.13
CA THR A 241 3.93 -16.57 4.57
C THR A 241 2.64 -16.01 5.18
N GLY A 242 2.31 -14.77 4.84
CA GLY A 242 1.12 -14.07 5.37
C GLY A 242 -0.21 -14.72 5.02
N ILE A 243 -0.25 -15.58 4.02
CA ILE A 243 -1.46 -16.32 3.60
C ILE A 243 -1.34 -17.84 3.78
N GLY A 244 -0.33 -18.31 4.51
CA GLY A 244 -0.24 -19.70 4.93
C GLY A 244 0.39 -20.69 3.93
N TYR A 245 1.20 -20.23 2.97
CA TYR A 245 1.92 -21.11 2.06
C TYR A 245 2.85 -22.06 2.82
N GLY A 246 2.68 -23.36 2.60
CA GLY A 246 3.49 -24.40 3.25
C GLY A 246 3.23 -24.58 4.75
N ASP A 247 2.21 -23.95 5.31
CA ASP A 247 1.80 -24.09 6.70
C ASP A 247 0.61 -25.05 6.81
N GLU A 248 0.86 -26.27 7.33
CA GLU A 248 -0.18 -27.30 7.46
C GLU A 248 -1.34 -26.87 8.39
N GLN A 249 -1.07 -25.99 9.37
CA GLN A 249 -2.09 -25.49 10.29
C GLN A 249 -3.02 -24.45 9.62
N ARG A 250 -2.57 -23.87 8.51
CA ARG A 250 -3.30 -22.90 7.70
C ARG A 250 -3.66 -23.48 6.32
N ALA A 251 -3.76 -24.81 6.24
CA ALA A 251 -4.11 -25.51 5.01
C ALA A 251 -5.43 -24.98 4.43
N GLY A 252 -5.44 -24.69 3.15
CA GLY A 252 -6.58 -24.11 2.44
C GLY A 252 -6.67 -22.58 2.45
N GLU A 253 -5.93 -21.88 3.32
CA GLU A 253 -5.88 -20.41 3.28
C GLU A 253 -5.15 -19.92 2.03
N PHE A 254 -4.04 -20.57 1.70
CA PHE A 254 -3.25 -20.23 0.52
C PHE A 254 -4.08 -20.34 -0.76
N GLU A 255 -4.75 -21.47 -0.97
CA GLU A 255 -5.56 -21.73 -2.16
C GLU A 255 -6.75 -20.77 -2.30
N GLN A 256 -7.26 -20.25 -1.18
CA GLN A 256 -8.37 -19.29 -1.18
C GLN A 256 -7.90 -17.86 -1.42
N ARG A 257 -6.66 -17.51 -1.04
CA ARG A 257 -6.15 -16.14 -0.99
C ARG A 257 -5.09 -15.86 -2.05
N TRP A 258 -4.55 -16.88 -2.71
CA TRP A 258 -3.60 -16.75 -3.80
C TRP A 258 -4.26 -17.07 -5.16
N PRO A 259 -3.97 -16.34 -6.26
CA PRO A 259 -3.09 -15.19 -6.34
C PRO A 259 -3.70 -13.90 -5.73
N MET A 260 -2.83 -13.02 -5.25
CA MET A 260 -3.24 -11.73 -4.71
C MET A 260 -3.68 -10.75 -5.79
N GLN A 261 -4.61 -9.85 -5.47
CA GLN A 261 -5.05 -8.79 -6.38
C GLN A 261 -4.00 -7.70 -6.54
N TYR A 262 -3.35 -7.29 -5.43
CA TYR A 262 -2.36 -6.21 -5.48
C TYR A 262 -1.14 -6.49 -4.60
N HIS A 263 0.02 -6.03 -5.11
CA HIS A 263 1.14 -5.61 -4.29
C HIS A 263 1.27 -4.08 -4.41
N PHE A 264 1.00 -3.34 -3.33
CA PHE A 264 1.23 -1.90 -3.27
C PHE A 264 2.67 -1.65 -2.83
N VAL A 265 3.47 -1.00 -3.66
CA VAL A 265 4.91 -0.82 -3.42
C VAL A 265 5.38 0.59 -3.77
N GLY A 266 6.45 1.05 -3.15
CA GLY A 266 7.15 2.26 -3.59
C GLY A 266 7.79 2.05 -4.97
N LYS A 267 7.90 3.10 -5.75
CA LYS A 267 8.49 3.04 -7.10
C LYS A 267 9.94 2.53 -7.13
N ASP A 268 10.66 2.68 -6.03
CA ASP A 268 12.05 2.25 -5.82
C ASP A 268 12.23 0.73 -5.79
N ILE A 269 11.19 0.00 -5.41
CA ILE A 269 11.23 -1.47 -5.31
C ILE A 269 10.40 -2.18 -6.39
N THR A 270 9.93 -1.46 -7.41
CA THR A 270 9.12 -2.06 -8.49
C THR A 270 9.89 -3.14 -9.26
N ARG A 271 11.20 -3.00 -9.46
CA ARG A 271 12.01 -4.04 -10.15
C ARG A 271 11.97 -5.38 -9.43
N PHE A 272 12.04 -5.38 -8.10
CA PHE A 272 11.97 -6.62 -7.31
C PHE A 272 10.61 -7.29 -7.45
N HIS A 273 9.53 -6.52 -7.42
CA HIS A 273 8.17 -7.03 -7.45
C HIS A 273 7.64 -7.34 -8.86
N CYS A 274 8.19 -6.67 -9.87
CA CYS A 274 7.75 -6.88 -11.25
C CYS A 274 8.66 -7.82 -12.05
N VAL A 275 9.91 -8.04 -11.64
CA VAL A 275 10.87 -8.88 -12.38
C VAL A 275 11.23 -10.12 -11.56
N ILE A 276 11.85 -9.93 -10.39
CA ILE A 276 12.36 -11.05 -9.58
C ILE A 276 11.20 -11.90 -9.05
N TRP A 277 10.22 -11.26 -8.44
CA TRP A 277 9.09 -11.96 -7.84
C TRP A 277 8.27 -12.80 -8.84
N PRO A 278 7.81 -12.28 -9.98
CA PRO A 278 7.09 -13.11 -10.94
C PRO A 278 7.98 -14.20 -11.55
N ALA A 279 9.27 -13.98 -11.76
CA ALA A 279 10.18 -15.04 -12.21
C ALA A 279 10.30 -16.18 -11.18
N MET A 280 10.42 -15.85 -9.90
CA MET A 280 10.42 -16.84 -8.80
C MET A 280 9.10 -17.64 -8.78
N LEU A 281 7.96 -16.98 -8.93
CA LEU A 281 6.65 -17.64 -8.98
C LEU A 281 6.51 -18.54 -10.22
N MET A 282 6.96 -18.09 -11.40
CA MET A 282 6.99 -18.92 -12.61
C MET A 282 7.85 -20.18 -12.41
N ALA A 283 9.05 -20.02 -11.83
CA ALA A 283 9.95 -21.16 -11.50
C ALA A 283 9.30 -22.13 -10.52
N ALA A 284 8.58 -21.62 -9.54
CA ALA A 284 7.82 -22.44 -8.59
C ALA A 284 6.60 -23.13 -9.21
N GLY A 285 6.09 -22.62 -10.34
CA GLY A 285 4.84 -23.06 -10.96
C GLY A 285 3.61 -22.52 -10.23
N LEU A 286 3.76 -21.37 -9.56
CA LEU A 286 2.68 -20.67 -8.86
C LEU A 286 2.07 -19.59 -9.76
N PRO A 287 0.76 -19.32 -9.65
CA PRO A 287 0.14 -18.17 -10.30
C PRO A 287 0.80 -16.87 -9.87
N ILE A 288 0.81 -15.88 -10.75
CA ILE A 288 1.38 -14.55 -10.46
C ILE A 288 0.27 -13.64 -9.91
N THR A 289 0.63 -12.72 -8.99
CA THR A 289 -0.23 -11.63 -8.50
C THR A 289 -0.83 -10.84 -9.67
N HIS A 290 -2.08 -10.38 -9.54
CA HIS A 290 -2.76 -9.70 -10.66
C HIS A 290 -2.13 -8.35 -10.98
N THR A 291 -1.79 -7.55 -9.97
CA THR A 291 -1.23 -6.20 -10.20
C THR A 291 -0.17 -5.85 -9.17
N VAL A 292 0.94 -5.31 -9.63
CA VAL A 292 1.91 -4.57 -8.83
C VAL A 292 1.70 -3.08 -9.08
N PHE A 293 1.31 -2.34 -8.04
CA PHE A 293 1.08 -0.90 -8.13
C PHE A 293 2.23 -0.13 -7.48
N GLY A 294 3.05 0.52 -8.32
CA GLY A 294 4.21 1.30 -7.88
C GLY A 294 3.85 2.77 -7.66
N HIS A 295 3.66 3.20 -6.40
CA HIS A 295 3.35 4.59 -6.08
C HIS A 295 4.61 5.48 -6.02
N GLY A 296 4.41 6.80 -6.17
CA GLY A 296 5.47 7.80 -6.12
C GLY A 296 5.93 8.13 -4.70
N PHE A 297 6.93 9.02 -4.60
CA PHE A 297 7.45 9.52 -3.33
C PHE A 297 6.66 10.72 -2.80
N LEU A 298 6.63 10.86 -1.48
CA LEU A 298 6.23 12.08 -0.82
C LEU A 298 7.43 13.03 -0.76
N LEU A 299 7.26 14.21 -1.31
CA LEU A 299 8.28 15.25 -1.40
C LEU A 299 7.93 16.43 -0.49
N THR A 300 8.93 17.11 0.03
CA THR A 300 8.78 18.41 0.71
C THR A 300 9.58 19.45 -0.06
N LYS A 301 8.91 20.47 -0.59
CA LYS A 301 9.52 21.51 -1.46
C LYS A 301 10.26 20.93 -2.69
N GLY A 302 9.71 19.86 -3.28
CA GLY A 302 10.29 19.18 -4.44
C GLY A 302 11.44 18.22 -4.12
N GLU A 303 11.80 18.06 -2.83
CA GLU A 303 12.89 17.16 -2.42
C GLU A 303 12.35 15.96 -1.63
N LYS A 304 12.98 14.79 -1.82
CA LYS A 304 12.69 13.60 -1.00
C LYS A 304 12.94 13.92 0.47
N MET A 305 12.00 13.59 1.32
CA MET A 305 12.15 13.74 2.77
C MET A 305 13.29 12.85 3.27
N SER A 306 14.17 13.41 4.09
CA SER A 306 15.20 12.66 4.77
C SER A 306 15.46 13.19 6.19
N LYS A 307 15.86 12.28 7.10
CA LYS A 307 16.23 12.65 8.47
C LYS A 307 17.44 13.58 8.51
N SER A 308 18.39 13.38 7.59
CA SER A 308 19.60 14.21 7.50
C SER A 308 19.32 15.65 7.07
N LYS A 309 18.23 15.90 6.35
CA LYS A 309 17.79 17.23 5.93
C LYS A 309 16.88 17.93 6.94
N GLY A 310 16.47 17.25 8.01
CA GLY A 310 15.56 17.79 9.04
C GLY A 310 14.17 18.19 8.52
N ASN A 311 13.78 17.72 7.32
CA ASN A 311 12.52 18.04 6.66
C ASN A 311 11.47 16.92 6.80
N GLY A 312 11.75 15.90 7.63
CA GLY A 312 10.85 14.77 7.86
C GLY A 312 9.77 15.09 8.88
N MET A 313 8.50 14.93 8.51
CA MET A 313 7.37 14.93 9.43
C MET A 313 7.07 13.50 9.89
N LYS A 314 6.69 13.32 11.16
CA LYS A 314 6.28 12.01 11.68
C LYS A 314 4.75 11.85 11.59
N PRO A 315 4.24 10.65 11.28
CA PRO A 315 2.79 10.39 11.30
C PRO A 315 2.12 10.80 12.61
N ALA A 316 2.74 10.48 13.75
CA ALA A 316 2.21 10.80 15.07
C ALA A 316 2.04 12.31 15.33
N ASP A 317 2.96 13.13 14.81
CA ASP A 317 2.87 14.60 14.99
C ASP A 317 1.70 15.16 14.18
N LEU A 318 1.48 14.66 12.97
CA LEU A 318 0.37 15.08 12.11
C LEU A 318 -0.98 14.62 12.67
N VAL A 319 -1.07 13.38 13.14
CA VAL A 319 -2.30 12.86 13.79
C VAL A 319 -2.63 13.65 15.05
N LYS A 320 -1.63 14.06 15.84
CA LYS A 320 -1.84 14.91 17.02
C LYS A 320 -2.43 16.28 16.67
N ILE A 321 -2.10 16.83 15.50
CA ILE A 321 -2.56 18.16 15.05
C ILE A 321 -3.93 18.05 14.40
N PHE A 322 -4.13 17.11 13.48
CA PHE A 322 -5.30 17.04 12.60
C PHE A 322 -6.32 15.96 12.98
N GLY A 323 -5.93 14.98 13.79
CA GLY A 323 -6.69 13.74 13.98
C GLY A 323 -6.42 12.71 12.88
N VAL A 324 -6.75 11.44 13.15
CA VAL A 324 -6.46 10.32 12.25
C VAL A 324 -7.26 10.41 10.95
N ASP A 325 -8.54 10.77 11.03
CA ASP A 325 -9.40 10.83 9.84
C ASP A 325 -8.94 11.90 8.86
N ALA A 326 -8.57 13.09 9.35
CA ALA A 326 -8.07 14.16 8.51
C ALA A 326 -6.68 13.84 7.92
N TYR A 327 -5.82 13.15 8.69
CA TYR A 327 -4.55 12.63 8.18
C TYR A 327 -4.79 11.68 7.00
N ARG A 328 -5.64 10.67 7.18
CA ARG A 328 -5.96 9.68 6.15
C ARG A 328 -6.62 10.34 4.94
N TYR A 329 -7.57 11.23 5.17
CA TYR A 329 -8.25 11.98 4.12
C TYR A 329 -7.26 12.77 3.25
N TYR A 330 -6.37 13.56 3.88
CA TYR A 330 -5.40 14.37 3.15
C TYR A 330 -4.54 13.54 2.20
N PHE A 331 -3.97 12.44 2.69
CA PHE A 331 -3.10 11.59 1.87
C PHE A 331 -3.82 10.88 0.74
N MET A 332 -5.11 10.63 0.88
CA MET A 332 -5.91 9.98 -0.17
C MET A 332 -6.59 10.96 -1.13
N SER A 333 -6.85 12.19 -0.71
CA SER A 333 -7.54 13.18 -1.53
C SER A 333 -6.62 14.15 -2.28
N ASP A 334 -5.46 14.50 -1.70
CA ASP A 334 -4.59 15.56 -2.24
C ASP A 334 -3.33 15.01 -2.95
N VAL A 335 -2.88 13.81 -2.59
CA VAL A 335 -1.71 13.17 -3.20
C VAL A 335 -2.15 12.12 -4.19
N GLN A 336 -1.96 12.38 -5.49
CA GLN A 336 -2.33 11.43 -6.54
C GLN A 336 -1.49 10.15 -6.42
N PHE A 337 -2.13 9.03 -6.04
CA PHE A 337 -1.47 7.75 -5.86
C PHE A 337 -0.93 7.23 -7.20
N GLY A 338 0.38 6.92 -7.26
CA GLY A 338 1.09 6.57 -8.49
C GLY A 338 2.07 7.64 -8.98
N HIS A 339 1.94 8.88 -8.50
CA HIS A 339 2.82 9.99 -8.82
C HIS A 339 3.55 10.53 -7.59
N ASP A 340 4.68 11.23 -7.80
CA ASP A 340 5.34 11.94 -6.70
C ASP A 340 4.45 13.11 -6.27
N GLY A 341 4.28 13.28 -4.97
CA GLY A 341 3.41 14.31 -4.39
C GLY A 341 4.16 15.23 -3.43
N ASN A 342 4.04 16.56 -3.64
CA ASN A 342 4.54 17.53 -2.68
C ASN A 342 3.56 17.70 -1.54
N ILE A 343 4.05 17.58 -0.30
CA ILE A 343 3.27 17.78 0.91
C ILE A 343 3.79 18.99 1.71
N SER A 344 2.88 19.73 2.33
CA SER A 344 3.22 20.81 3.26
C SER A 344 2.13 20.99 4.31
N MET A 345 2.51 21.56 5.47
CA MET A 345 1.55 21.89 6.53
C MET A 345 0.50 22.88 6.06
N GLU A 346 0.87 23.86 5.24
CA GLU A 346 -0.02 24.86 4.67
C GLU A 346 -1.09 24.19 3.81
N ARG A 347 -0.68 23.24 2.97
CA ARG A 347 -1.61 22.51 2.10
C ARG A 347 -2.54 21.61 2.92
N MET A 348 -2.04 20.92 3.95
CA MET A 348 -2.88 20.13 4.87
C MET A 348 -3.96 21.00 5.54
N VAL A 349 -3.59 22.19 6.03
CA VAL A 349 -4.55 23.14 6.62
C VAL A 349 -5.59 23.60 5.60
N GLN A 350 -5.17 23.87 4.35
CA GLN A 350 -6.10 24.29 3.28
C GLN A 350 -7.13 23.19 2.99
N VAL A 351 -6.69 21.95 2.76
CA VAL A 351 -7.56 20.79 2.50
C VAL A 351 -8.48 20.53 3.69
N TYR A 352 -7.95 20.53 4.92
CA TYR A 352 -8.74 20.36 6.12
C TYR A 352 -9.87 21.39 6.20
N ASN A 353 -9.55 22.67 6.00
CA ASN A 353 -10.54 23.74 6.08
C ASN A 353 -11.55 23.70 4.93
N ALA A 354 -11.10 23.49 3.69
CA ALA A 354 -11.97 23.49 2.53
C ALA A 354 -12.94 22.29 2.54
N ASP A 355 -12.39 21.11 2.64
CA ASP A 355 -13.13 19.87 2.39
C ASP A 355 -13.83 19.38 3.65
N LEU A 356 -13.10 19.30 4.77
CA LEU A 356 -13.66 18.71 5.99
C LEU A 356 -14.44 19.72 6.81
N ALA A 357 -13.90 20.91 7.08
CA ALA A 357 -14.60 21.87 7.91
C ALA A 357 -15.72 22.60 7.14
N ASN A 358 -15.41 23.20 5.97
CA ASN A 358 -16.37 24.02 5.26
C ASN A 358 -17.37 23.23 4.43
N THR A 359 -16.99 22.10 3.84
CA THR A 359 -17.92 21.30 3.04
C THR A 359 -18.69 20.33 3.94
N TRP A 360 -18.00 19.35 4.53
CA TRP A 360 -18.64 18.30 5.36
C TRP A 360 -19.13 18.83 6.70
N GLY A 361 -18.29 19.52 7.45
CA GLY A 361 -18.62 20.03 8.77
C GLY A 361 -19.78 21.02 8.72
N ASN A 362 -19.81 21.90 7.71
CA ASN A 362 -20.90 22.82 7.51
C ASN A 362 -22.19 22.08 7.13
N LEU A 363 -22.14 21.09 6.23
CA LEU A 363 -23.29 20.26 5.88
C LEU A 363 -23.88 19.56 7.10
N CYS A 364 -23.06 18.85 7.86
CA CYS A 364 -23.48 18.15 9.08
C CYS A 364 -24.08 19.12 10.11
N SER A 365 -23.41 20.26 10.35
CA SER A 365 -23.89 21.28 11.29
C SER A 365 -25.27 21.83 10.88
N ARG A 366 -25.46 22.14 9.61
CA ARG A 366 -26.75 22.63 9.07
C ARG A 366 -27.86 21.60 9.24
N VAL A 367 -27.60 20.34 8.82
CA VAL A 367 -28.60 19.26 8.90
C VAL A 367 -28.97 18.95 10.35
N PHE A 368 -27.96 18.79 11.23
CA PHE A 368 -28.23 18.49 12.65
C PHE A 368 -28.97 19.62 13.36
N ASN A 369 -28.60 20.88 13.11
CA ASN A 369 -29.29 22.01 13.69
C ASN A 369 -30.74 22.12 13.24
N MET A 370 -31.02 21.84 11.96
CA MET A 370 -32.41 21.81 11.46
C MET A 370 -33.19 20.63 12.03
N THR A 371 -32.60 19.44 12.10
CA THR A 371 -33.24 18.25 12.68
C THR A 371 -33.57 18.49 14.17
N ASN A 372 -32.65 19.08 14.92
CA ASN A 372 -32.93 19.44 16.32
C ASN A 372 -34.04 20.48 16.46
N LYS A 373 -33.99 21.49 15.61
CA LYS A 373 -34.92 22.64 15.70
C LYS A 373 -36.34 22.29 15.27
N TYR A 374 -36.51 21.49 14.23
CA TYR A 374 -37.78 21.24 13.59
C TYR A 374 -38.37 19.86 13.88
N PHE A 375 -37.55 18.91 14.35
CA PHE A 375 -37.94 17.52 14.59
C PHE A 375 -37.49 16.97 15.96
N ASP A 376 -37.19 17.83 16.93
CA ASP A 376 -36.74 17.46 18.28
C ASP A 376 -35.58 16.46 18.27
N GLY A 377 -34.65 16.58 17.34
CA GLY A 377 -33.48 15.70 17.19
C GLY A 377 -33.80 14.33 16.58
N LYS A 378 -35.00 14.09 16.10
CA LYS A 378 -35.39 12.83 15.47
C LYS A 378 -35.38 12.96 13.94
N VAL A 379 -34.80 11.99 13.25
CA VAL A 379 -34.94 11.89 11.80
C VAL A 379 -36.36 11.48 11.48
N PRO A 380 -37.13 12.31 10.72
CA PRO A 380 -38.53 11.97 10.40
C PRO A 380 -38.58 10.71 9.53
N ALA A 381 -39.63 9.91 9.74
CA ALA A 381 -39.90 8.75 8.89
C ALA A 381 -40.20 9.23 7.46
N VAL A 382 -39.63 8.57 6.48
CA VAL A 382 -39.95 8.82 5.06
C VAL A 382 -41.25 8.07 4.77
N PRO A 383 -42.35 8.77 4.35
CA PRO A 383 -43.60 8.10 3.98
C PRO A 383 -43.37 7.07 2.85
N ALA A 384 -44.07 5.96 2.88
CA ALA A 384 -43.92 4.85 1.90
C ALA A 384 -44.15 5.33 0.45
N ASP A 385 -44.96 6.32 0.24
CA ASP A 385 -45.30 6.95 -1.04
C ASP A 385 -44.51 8.25 -1.35
N ALA A 386 -43.47 8.56 -0.53
CA ALA A 386 -42.70 9.78 -0.71
C ALA A 386 -42.05 9.89 -2.12
N ALA A 387 -41.65 8.77 -2.71
CA ALA A 387 -41.10 8.74 -4.07
C ALA A 387 -42.14 9.12 -5.16
N GLU A 388 -43.45 8.90 -4.88
CA GLU A 388 -44.53 9.27 -5.79
C GLU A 388 -44.96 10.75 -5.62
N ARG A 389 -44.78 11.29 -4.41
CA ARG A 389 -45.18 12.66 -4.06
C ARG A 389 -44.15 13.72 -4.40
N VAL A 390 -42.89 13.42 -4.22
CA VAL A 390 -41.80 14.38 -4.40
C VAL A 390 -40.65 13.70 -5.14
N ALA A 391 -40.33 14.23 -6.34
CA ALA A 391 -39.12 13.83 -7.03
C ALA A 391 -37.89 14.23 -6.18
N ASN A 392 -37.09 13.25 -5.75
CA ASN A 392 -35.84 13.52 -5.04
C ASN A 392 -34.74 13.90 -6.04
N PRO A 393 -34.37 15.20 -6.15
CA PRO A 393 -33.39 15.63 -7.14
C PRO A 393 -31.96 15.15 -6.84
N MET A 394 -31.71 14.63 -5.62
CA MET A 394 -30.41 14.10 -5.24
C MET A 394 -30.21 12.63 -5.63
N LEU A 395 -31.29 11.88 -5.88
CA LEU A 395 -31.19 10.45 -6.17
C LEU A 395 -30.31 10.15 -7.40
N PRO A 396 -30.47 10.80 -8.56
CA PRO A 396 -29.59 10.57 -9.71
C PRO A 396 -28.14 10.91 -9.42
N ILE A 397 -27.88 11.92 -8.57
CA ILE A 397 -26.53 12.36 -8.19
C ILE A 397 -25.88 11.31 -7.29
N VAL A 398 -26.65 10.74 -6.36
CA VAL A 398 -26.18 9.62 -5.51
C VAL A 398 -25.86 8.37 -6.35
N GLU A 399 -26.70 8.03 -7.33
CA GLU A 399 -26.45 6.91 -8.25
C GLU A 399 -25.18 7.14 -9.09
N GLN A 400 -24.98 8.36 -9.59
CA GLN A 400 -23.75 8.74 -10.29
C GLN A 400 -22.52 8.68 -9.38
N LEU A 401 -22.63 9.07 -8.11
CA LEU A 401 -21.55 8.95 -7.14
C LEU A 401 -21.09 7.50 -7.04
N TYR A 402 -21.99 6.55 -6.82
CA TYR A 402 -21.60 5.13 -6.68
C TYR A 402 -20.84 4.65 -7.91
N THR A 403 -21.34 4.94 -9.10
CA THR A 403 -20.68 4.56 -10.35
C THR A 403 -19.28 5.17 -10.49
N LYS A 404 -19.14 6.48 -10.22
CA LYS A 404 -17.87 7.19 -10.32
C LYS A 404 -16.89 6.73 -9.25
N TYR A 405 -17.36 6.57 -8.01
CA TYR A 405 -16.56 6.13 -6.87
C TYR A 405 -16.00 4.72 -7.10
N ASP A 406 -16.85 3.76 -7.52
CA ASP A 406 -16.43 2.39 -7.81
C ASP A 406 -15.43 2.33 -8.98
N ALA A 407 -15.64 3.14 -10.02
CA ALA A 407 -14.70 3.25 -11.13
C ALA A 407 -13.33 3.76 -10.67
N CYS A 408 -13.29 4.81 -9.84
CA CYS A 408 -12.06 5.35 -9.28
C CYS A 408 -11.37 4.33 -8.35
N MET A 409 -12.10 3.73 -7.43
CA MET A 409 -11.56 2.75 -6.48
C MET A 409 -11.03 1.49 -7.18
N SER A 410 -11.67 1.03 -8.25
CA SER A 410 -11.20 -0.11 -9.06
C SER A 410 -9.86 0.18 -9.76
N GLN A 411 -9.58 1.46 -10.00
CA GLN A 411 -8.34 1.93 -10.59
C GLN A 411 -7.31 2.41 -9.58
N VAL A 412 -7.61 2.31 -8.25
CA VAL A 412 -6.77 2.82 -7.16
C VAL A 412 -6.56 4.35 -7.28
N ASP A 413 -7.54 5.04 -7.88
CA ASP A 413 -7.61 6.50 -7.98
C ASP A 413 -8.35 7.06 -6.75
N PHE A 414 -7.62 7.17 -5.64
CA PHE A 414 -8.19 7.67 -4.39
C PHE A 414 -8.61 9.14 -4.47
N THR A 415 -7.84 9.95 -5.20
CA THR A 415 -8.14 11.38 -5.40
C THR A 415 -9.47 11.53 -6.14
N GLY A 416 -9.66 10.82 -7.25
CA GLY A 416 -10.92 10.84 -7.99
C GLY A 416 -12.10 10.29 -7.18
N ALA A 417 -11.86 9.30 -6.32
CA ALA A 417 -12.89 8.79 -5.40
C ALA A 417 -13.28 9.84 -4.35
N ALA A 418 -12.30 10.52 -3.75
CA ALA A 418 -12.54 11.60 -2.80
C ALA A 418 -13.30 12.79 -3.45
N ASP A 419 -12.89 13.19 -4.66
CA ASP A 419 -13.55 14.24 -5.42
C ASP A 419 -15.02 13.92 -5.71
N ALA A 420 -15.32 12.65 -6.04
CA ALA A 420 -16.71 12.23 -6.27
C ALA A 420 -17.58 12.41 -5.00
N VAL A 421 -17.03 12.11 -3.83
CA VAL A 421 -17.73 12.29 -2.55
C VAL A 421 -17.88 13.78 -2.21
N GLN A 422 -16.85 14.61 -2.46
CA GLN A 422 -16.91 16.05 -2.26
C GLN A 422 -17.93 16.73 -3.20
N GLU A 423 -18.03 16.26 -4.44
CA GLU A 423 -19.04 16.71 -5.39
C GLU A 423 -20.47 16.50 -4.85
N LEU A 424 -20.77 15.31 -4.32
CA LEU A 424 -22.06 15.05 -3.68
C LEU A 424 -22.31 16.00 -2.50
N ALA A 425 -21.34 16.13 -1.60
CA ALA A 425 -21.48 17.00 -0.42
C ALA A 425 -21.73 18.46 -0.82
N GLY A 426 -21.05 18.95 -1.85
CA GLY A 426 -21.27 20.28 -2.43
C GLY A 426 -22.69 20.44 -3.01
N ARG A 427 -23.17 19.43 -3.76
CA ARG A 427 -24.52 19.43 -4.33
C ARG A 427 -25.60 19.38 -3.25
N VAL A 428 -25.41 18.61 -2.18
CA VAL A 428 -26.34 18.57 -1.06
C VAL A 428 -26.37 19.92 -0.30
N ASN A 429 -25.21 20.55 -0.09
CA ASN A 429 -25.16 21.89 0.49
C ASN A 429 -25.93 22.91 -0.36
N LEU A 430 -25.78 22.87 -1.68
CA LEU A 430 -26.52 23.73 -2.61
C LEU A 430 -28.02 23.45 -2.56
N TYR A 431 -28.42 22.18 -2.52
CA TYR A 431 -29.82 21.78 -2.40
C TYR A 431 -30.48 22.31 -1.11
N VAL A 432 -29.77 22.24 0.02
CA VAL A 432 -30.23 22.84 1.29
C VAL A 432 -30.40 24.34 1.16
N GLU A 433 -29.52 25.04 0.40
CA GLU A 433 -29.63 26.48 0.16
C GLU A 433 -30.86 26.82 -0.71
N GLU A 434 -31.01 26.14 -1.84
CA GLU A 434 -32.08 26.36 -2.81
C GLU A 434 -33.48 26.03 -2.26
N SER A 435 -33.58 24.89 -1.52
CA SER A 435 -34.84 24.46 -0.91
C SER A 435 -35.24 25.30 0.31
N ALA A 436 -34.27 26.04 0.90
CA ALA A 436 -34.48 26.95 2.02
C ALA A 436 -35.43 26.38 3.11
N PRO A 437 -35.13 25.20 3.70
CA PRO A 437 -36.05 24.51 4.60
C PRO A 437 -36.49 25.34 5.82
N TRP A 438 -35.69 26.32 6.24
CA TRP A 438 -36.06 27.30 7.29
C TRP A 438 -37.22 28.22 6.90
N ASN A 439 -37.49 28.38 5.58
CA ASN A 439 -38.65 29.12 5.10
C ASN A 439 -39.87 28.22 4.95
N LEU A 440 -39.64 26.96 4.56
CA LEU A 440 -40.69 25.96 4.45
C LEU A 440 -41.28 25.62 5.83
N ALA A 441 -40.46 25.50 6.85
CA ALA A 441 -40.91 25.25 8.23
C ALA A 441 -41.78 26.34 8.85
N LYS A 442 -41.93 27.48 8.20
CA LYS A 442 -42.83 28.58 8.60
C LYS A 442 -44.21 28.52 7.93
N LYS A 443 -44.38 27.60 6.97
CA LYS A 443 -45.65 27.40 6.24
C LYS A 443 -46.39 26.25 6.88
N GLU A 444 -47.65 26.49 7.36
CA GLU A 444 -48.48 25.48 8.03
C GLU A 444 -48.81 24.27 7.13
N ASP A 445 -48.77 24.40 5.79
CA ASP A 445 -49.13 23.37 4.80
C ASP A 445 -47.93 22.73 4.09
N CYS A 446 -46.74 22.68 4.69
CA CYS A 446 -45.58 22.18 3.98
C CYS A 446 -45.40 20.67 4.08
N LEU A 447 -45.75 19.93 3.02
CA LEU A 447 -45.60 18.48 2.88
C LEU A 447 -44.19 17.93 3.11
N LEU A 448 -43.18 18.78 3.04
CA LEU A 448 -41.78 18.40 3.33
C LEU A 448 -41.48 18.24 4.81
N TYR A 449 -42.39 18.73 5.71
CA TYR A 449 -42.10 18.83 7.12
C TYR A 449 -43.12 18.11 8.04
N THR A 450 -44.25 17.62 7.51
CA THR A 450 -45.31 17.01 8.36
C THR A 450 -45.53 15.55 7.94
N SER A 451 -45.31 14.65 8.89
CA SER A 451 -45.78 13.27 8.79
C SER A 451 -47.33 13.19 8.79
N ASP A 452 -48.03 14.25 9.21
CA ASP A 452 -49.48 14.34 9.29
C ASP A 452 -50.14 14.84 7.98
N ALA A 453 -49.35 15.28 6.99
CA ALA A 453 -49.90 15.67 5.69
C ALA A 453 -50.52 14.51 4.88
N ALA A 454 -50.46 13.30 5.39
CA ALA A 454 -51.13 12.13 4.84
C ALA A 454 -52.61 12.07 5.28
N ASP A 455 -52.97 12.60 6.45
CA ASP A 455 -54.32 12.48 7.01
C ASP A 455 -55.29 13.57 6.50
N ASP A 456 -54.78 14.68 5.94
CA ASP A 456 -55.63 15.81 5.48
C ASP A 456 -56.23 15.64 4.08
N ARG A 457 -55.99 14.50 3.38
CA ARG A 457 -56.59 14.25 2.05
C ARG A 457 -57.99 13.62 2.10
N ASP A 458 -58.47 13.18 3.24
CA ASP A 458 -59.79 12.60 3.39
C ASP A 458 -60.89 13.60 3.80
N SER A 459 -60.58 14.91 3.80
CA SER A 459 -61.51 15.95 4.13
C SER A 459 -61.62 17.03 3.06
N VAL A 460 -61.83 16.61 1.78
CA VAL A 460 -62.48 17.46 0.74
C VAL A 460 -63.30 16.54 -0.18
#